data_f3f160683a2bca2e915defd9913dfd7c
#
_entry.id   f3f160683a2bca2e915defd9913dfd7c
#
_cell.length_a   1.000
_cell.length_b   1.000
_cell.length_c   1.000
_cell.angle_alpha   90.00
_cell.angle_beta   90.00
_cell.angle_gamma   90.00
#
_symmetry.space_group_name_H-M   'P 1'
#
loop_
_entity.id
_entity.type
_entity.pdbx_description
1 polymer ?
#
loop_
_entity_poly.entity_id
_entity_poly.type
_entity_poly.pdbx_seq_one_letter_code
_entity_poly.pdbx_strand_id
1 'polypeptide(L)'
;MEELVGWVLLAIFVVAASRVGYLIYQKNRHPEQAAAAAAAVRRDPHGETGPMIYFANDAHGRADREYQFNYKWVYDNNVHANTWRAYILRMPSLGNRPSDGHSTHRWSDANGNHWVCWDSPISSLTEMQSVSRLWADSVQEYIATGKRFG
;
A
#
# COMPACT_ATOMS: atom_id res chain seq x y z
N MET A 1 -8.88 1.88 36.55
CA MET A 1 -9.58 1.65 35.25
C MET A 1 -9.58 2.87 34.34
N GLU A 2 -9.72 4.09 34.87
CA GLU A 2 -9.75 5.34 34.08
C GLU A 2 -8.41 5.64 33.36
N GLU A 3 -7.26 5.38 33.99
CA GLU A 3 -5.96 5.62 33.35
C GLU A 3 -5.71 4.74 32.11
N LEU A 4 -6.18 3.49 32.13
CA LEU A 4 -5.99 2.56 30.98
C LEU A 4 -6.78 3.01 29.75
N VAL A 5 -7.97 3.56 29.95
CA VAL A 5 -8.82 4.10 28.87
C VAL A 5 -8.16 5.33 28.24
N GLY A 6 -7.52 6.17 29.04
CA GLY A 6 -6.80 7.35 28.54
C GLY A 6 -5.62 6.98 27.62
N TRP A 7 -4.84 5.96 27.96
CA TRP A 7 -3.71 5.50 27.14
C TRP A 7 -4.14 4.84 25.84
N VAL A 8 -5.24 4.08 25.86
CA VAL A 8 -5.79 3.46 24.64
C VAL A 8 -6.32 4.52 23.69
N LEU A 9 -7.02 5.53 24.16
CA LEU A 9 -7.52 6.64 23.35
C LEU A 9 -6.36 7.48 22.77
N LEU A 10 -5.30 7.72 23.55
CA LEU A 10 -4.11 8.43 23.09
C LEU A 10 -3.39 7.65 21.99
N ALA A 11 -3.25 6.32 22.13
CA ALA A 11 -2.63 5.46 21.12
C ALA A 11 -3.42 5.46 19.81
N ILE A 12 -4.75 5.38 19.87
CA ILE A 12 -5.62 5.45 18.69
C ILE A 12 -5.48 6.81 18.00
N PHE A 13 -5.41 7.90 18.76
CA PHE A 13 -5.26 9.25 18.20
C PHE A 13 -3.90 9.46 17.52
N VAL A 14 -2.82 8.93 18.08
CA VAL A 14 -1.47 9.00 17.51
C VAL A 14 -1.39 8.19 16.19
N VAL A 15 -2.00 7.02 16.14
CA VAL A 15 -2.05 6.20 14.92
C VAL A 15 -2.88 6.88 13.84
N ALA A 16 -4.02 7.47 14.17
CA ALA A 16 -4.85 8.21 13.21
C ALA A 16 -4.14 9.48 12.70
N ALA A 17 -3.49 10.23 13.57
CA ALA A 17 -2.76 11.45 13.21
C ALA A 17 -1.54 11.15 12.31
N SER A 18 -0.83 10.06 12.58
CA SER A 18 0.29 9.64 11.73
C SER A 18 -0.17 9.14 10.35
N ARG A 19 -1.32 8.47 10.26
CA ARG A 19 -1.94 8.10 8.97
C ARG A 19 -2.33 9.32 8.14
N VAL A 20 -3.01 10.29 8.74
CA VAL A 20 -3.42 11.53 8.05
C VAL A 20 -2.18 12.35 7.64
N GLY A 21 -1.20 12.48 8.51
CA GLY A 21 0.05 13.19 8.21
C GLY A 21 0.82 12.55 7.06
N TYR A 22 0.87 11.22 7.01
CA TYR A 22 1.50 10.48 5.92
C TYR A 22 0.75 10.67 4.58
N LEU A 23 -0.57 10.61 4.58
CA LEU A 23 -1.37 10.84 3.38
C LEU A 23 -1.20 12.26 2.82
N ILE A 24 -1.15 13.27 3.71
CA ILE A 24 -0.88 14.67 3.33
C ILE A 24 0.54 14.82 2.77
N TYR A 25 1.53 14.17 3.39
CA TYR A 25 2.92 14.18 2.94
C TYR A 25 3.07 13.58 1.54
N GLN A 26 2.42 12.45 1.27
CA GLN A 26 2.44 11.80 -0.05
C GLN A 26 1.73 12.65 -1.12
N LYS A 27 0.59 13.24 -0.79
CA LYS A 27 -0.15 14.12 -1.70
C LYS A 27 0.69 15.31 -2.19
N ASN A 28 1.54 15.85 -1.32
CA ASN A 28 2.37 17.00 -1.65
C ASN A 28 3.65 16.63 -2.44
N ARG A 29 4.11 15.37 -2.36
CA ARG A 29 5.34 14.94 -3.04
C ARG A 29 5.15 14.48 -4.49
N HIS A 30 3.94 14.01 -4.86
CA HIS A 30 3.69 13.42 -6.19
C HIS A 30 2.38 13.92 -6.81
N PRO A 31 2.22 15.24 -7.06
CA PRO A 31 0.97 15.79 -7.59
C PRO A 31 0.63 15.25 -8.99
N GLU A 32 1.66 14.98 -9.82
CA GLU A 32 1.45 14.44 -11.17
C GLU A 32 0.87 13.03 -11.16
N GLN A 33 1.33 12.18 -10.21
CA GLN A 33 0.81 10.82 -10.06
C GLN A 33 -0.61 10.82 -9.49
N ALA A 34 -0.92 11.75 -8.59
CA ALA A 34 -2.27 11.92 -8.08
C ALA A 34 -3.23 12.40 -9.18
N ALA A 35 -2.78 13.28 -10.08
CA ALA A 35 -3.56 13.75 -11.24
C ALA A 35 -3.79 12.63 -12.26
N ALA A 36 -2.77 11.81 -12.55
CA ALA A 36 -2.90 10.66 -13.45
C ALA A 36 -3.86 9.61 -12.88
N ALA A 37 -3.82 9.37 -11.56
CA ALA A 37 -4.74 8.50 -10.86
C ALA A 37 -6.19 8.99 -10.92
N ALA A 38 -6.41 10.29 -10.68
CA ALA A 38 -7.73 10.90 -10.78
C ALA A 38 -8.29 10.85 -12.21
N ALA A 39 -7.43 10.95 -13.23
CA ALA A 39 -7.81 10.80 -14.63
C ALA A 39 -8.18 9.35 -14.98
N ALA A 40 -7.51 8.35 -14.40
CA ALA A 40 -7.86 6.93 -14.57
C ALA A 40 -9.23 6.62 -13.95
N VAL A 41 -9.51 7.13 -12.75
CA VAL A 41 -10.83 6.97 -12.07
C VAL A 41 -11.97 7.57 -12.90
N ARG A 42 -11.74 8.68 -13.60
CA ARG A 42 -12.77 9.29 -14.46
C ARG A 42 -13.12 8.45 -15.67
N ARG A 43 -12.22 7.54 -16.12
CA ARG A 43 -12.47 6.67 -17.27
C ARG A 43 -13.32 5.46 -16.91
N ASP A 44 -13.09 4.88 -15.74
CA ASP A 44 -13.88 3.77 -15.21
C ASP A 44 -13.79 3.73 -13.67
N PRO A 45 -14.75 4.31 -12.95
CA PRO A 45 -14.71 4.37 -11.49
C PRO A 45 -14.82 3.00 -10.80
N HIS A 46 -15.19 1.95 -11.54
CA HIS A 46 -15.37 0.58 -11.04
C HIS A 46 -14.56 -0.47 -11.80
N GLY A 47 -13.59 -0.04 -12.59
CA GLY A 47 -12.85 -0.91 -13.48
C GLY A 47 -11.43 -1.23 -13.01
N GLU A 48 -10.54 -1.16 -13.98
CA GLU A 48 -9.13 -1.48 -13.87
C GLU A 48 -8.29 -0.32 -14.42
N THR A 49 -7.20 0.06 -13.71
CA THR A 49 -6.37 1.19 -14.16
C THR A 49 -5.37 0.83 -15.24
N GLY A 50 -5.05 -0.45 -15.39
CA GLY A 50 -3.83 -0.89 -16.06
C GLY A 50 -2.55 -0.65 -15.21
N PRO A 51 -1.37 -1.02 -15.73
CA PRO A 51 -0.12 -0.91 -15.01
C PRO A 51 0.25 0.55 -14.67
N MET A 52 0.59 0.78 -13.41
CA MET A 52 1.08 2.06 -12.89
C MET A 52 2.41 1.86 -12.18
N ILE A 53 3.39 2.71 -12.49
CA ILE A 53 4.75 2.62 -11.94
C ILE A 53 4.88 3.54 -10.73
N TYR A 54 5.57 3.03 -9.71
CA TYR A 54 6.00 3.77 -8.55
C TYR A 54 7.47 3.47 -8.24
N PHE A 55 8.26 4.50 -7.99
CA PHE A 55 9.63 4.37 -7.50
C PHE A 55 9.65 4.60 -6.00
N ALA A 56 9.91 3.53 -5.25
CA ALA A 56 9.93 3.59 -3.79
C ALA A 56 11.03 4.50 -3.27
N ASN A 57 10.79 5.12 -2.12
CA ASN A 57 11.82 5.85 -1.39
C ASN A 57 12.86 4.83 -0.87
N ASP A 58 14.13 5.15 -1.05
CA ASP A 58 15.22 4.30 -0.59
C ASP A 58 16.29 5.14 0.09
N ALA A 59 16.36 5.01 1.42
CA ALA A 59 17.39 5.65 2.22
C ALA A 59 18.77 4.95 2.11
N HIS A 60 18.81 3.74 1.51
CA HIS A 60 20.01 2.90 1.43
C HIS A 60 20.67 2.94 0.05
N GLY A 61 20.13 3.73 -0.89
CA GLY A 61 20.74 3.97 -2.21
C GLY A 61 20.68 2.77 -3.16
N ARG A 62 19.69 1.88 -3.05
CA ARG A 62 19.56 0.71 -3.93
C ARG A 62 19.11 1.14 -5.32
N ALA A 63 19.70 0.52 -6.36
CA ALA A 63 19.39 0.87 -7.74
C ALA A 63 17.98 0.44 -8.16
N ASP A 64 17.56 -0.79 -7.82
CA ASP A 64 16.23 -1.31 -8.16
C ASP A 64 15.23 -0.94 -7.05
N ARG A 65 14.31 -0.04 -7.37
CA ARG A 65 13.24 0.45 -6.50
C ARG A 65 11.93 0.65 -7.26
N GLU A 66 11.83 0.07 -8.45
CA GLU A 66 10.64 0.17 -9.28
C GLU A 66 9.60 -0.87 -8.87
N TYR A 67 8.40 -0.41 -8.61
CA TYR A 67 7.21 -1.22 -8.37
C TYR A 67 6.17 -0.92 -9.44
N GLN A 68 5.44 -1.95 -9.86
CA GLN A 68 4.31 -1.79 -10.78
C GLN A 68 3.08 -2.37 -10.13
N PHE A 69 2.03 -1.58 -10.11
CA PHE A 69 0.73 -1.96 -9.58
C PHE A 69 -0.34 -1.88 -10.67
N ASN A 70 -1.32 -2.78 -10.57
CA ASN A 70 -2.56 -2.69 -11.30
C ASN A 70 -3.70 -2.63 -10.28
N TYR A 71 -4.51 -1.57 -10.33
CA TYR A 71 -5.60 -1.37 -9.39
C TYR A 71 -6.90 -1.86 -10.01
N LYS A 72 -7.62 -2.72 -9.27
CA LYS A 72 -8.90 -3.27 -9.69
C LYS A 72 -9.95 -3.06 -8.61
N TRP A 73 -11.17 -2.70 -9.02
CA TRP A 73 -12.33 -2.69 -8.15
C TRP A 73 -12.90 -4.10 -8.06
N VAL A 74 -12.87 -4.70 -6.90
CA VAL A 74 -13.27 -6.10 -6.70
C VAL A 74 -14.06 -6.27 -5.41
N TYR A 75 -14.89 -7.33 -5.36
CA TYR A 75 -15.40 -7.81 -4.07
C TYR A 75 -14.30 -8.62 -3.37
N ASP A 76 -13.94 -8.21 -2.17
CA ASP A 76 -12.92 -8.87 -1.36
C ASP A 76 -13.57 -9.67 -0.23
N ASN A 77 -13.38 -11.00 -0.25
CA ASN A 77 -13.91 -11.90 0.76
C ASN A 77 -13.29 -11.70 2.15
N ASN A 78 -12.09 -11.15 2.26
CA ASN A 78 -11.43 -10.94 3.54
C ASN A 78 -12.04 -9.75 4.30
N VAL A 79 -12.49 -8.73 3.59
CA VAL A 79 -13.13 -7.54 4.19
C VAL A 79 -14.65 -7.50 3.96
N HIS A 80 -15.22 -8.54 3.29
CA HIS A 80 -16.65 -8.68 2.98
C HIS A 80 -17.28 -7.45 2.30
N ALA A 81 -16.53 -6.76 1.43
CA ALA A 81 -16.97 -5.55 0.76
C ALA A 81 -16.32 -5.38 -0.61
N ASN A 82 -16.92 -4.50 -1.44
CA ASN A 82 -16.23 -4.00 -2.61
C ASN A 82 -15.12 -3.03 -2.19
N THR A 83 -13.94 -3.20 -2.79
CA THR A 83 -12.74 -2.42 -2.45
C THR A 83 -11.83 -2.27 -3.67
N TRP A 84 -11.05 -1.21 -3.69
CA TRP A 84 -9.88 -1.16 -4.57
C TRP A 84 -8.80 -2.09 -4.04
N ARG A 85 -8.24 -2.91 -4.94
CA ARG A 85 -7.14 -3.83 -4.65
C ARG A 85 -5.94 -3.47 -5.53
N ALA A 86 -4.75 -3.36 -4.93
CA ALA A 86 -3.49 -3.11 -5.65
C ALA A 86 -2.80 -4.45 -5.95
N TYR A 87 -2.93 -4.96 -7.16
CA TYR A 87 -2.18 -6.11 -7.63
C TYR A 87 -0.74 -5.72 -7.91
N ILE A 88 0.21 -6.53 -7.44
CA ILE A 88 1.64 -6.31 -7.58
C ILE A 88 2.08 -7.01 -8.88
N LEU A 89 2.35 -6.23 -9.93
CA LEU A 89 2.83 -6.76 -11.21
C LEU A 89 4.35 -6.92 -11.23
N ARG A 90 5.05 -6.00 -10.56
CA ARG A 90 6.50 -6.00 -10.42
C ARG A 90 6.90 -5.43 -9.06
N MET A 91 7.93 -6.02 -8.50
CA MET A 91 8.67 -5.50 -7.34
C MET A 91 10.14 -5.92 -7.44
N PRO A 92 11.07 -5.22 -6.78
CA PRO A 92 12.45 -5.66 -6.67
C PRO A 92 12.59 -7.04 -6.03
N SER A 93 13.68 -7.74 -6.34
CA SER A 93 13.98 -9.02 -5.71
C SER A 93 14.16 -8.87 -4.20
N LEU A 94 13.54 -9.76 -3.45
CA LEU A 94 13.72 -9.84 -1.99
C LEU A 94 15.11 -10.38 -1.60
N GLY A 95 15.89 -10.89 -2.56
CA GLY A 95 17.17 -11.54 -2.28
C GLY A 95 16.96 -12.77 -1.39
N ASN A 96 17.67 -12.81 -0.26
CA ASN A 96 17.57 -13.91 0.71
C ASN A 96 16.53 -13.66 1.81
N ARG A 97 15.69 -12.62 1.69
CA ARG A 97 14.65 -12.34 2.67
C ARG A 97 13.46 -13.28 2.51
N PRO A 98 12.80 -13.69 3.61
CA PRO A 98 11.53 -14.42 3.55
C PRO A 98 10.50 -13.72 2.66
N SER A 99 9.80 -14.50 1.83
CA SER A 99 8.85 -13.99 0.84
C SER A 99 7.40 -14.31 1.17
N ASP A 100 7.15 -14.87 2.34
CA ASP A 100 5.80 -15.21 2.81
C ASP A 100 4.92 -13.97 3.01
N GLY A 101 3.62 -14.20 3.04
CA GLY A 101 2.64 -13.11 3.14
C GLY A 101 2.74 -12.31 4.44
N HIS A 102 3.13 -12.95 5.54
CA HIS A 102 3.31 -12.28 6.83
C HIS A 102 4.54 -11.36 6.83
N SER A 103 5.65 -11.81 6.24
CA SER A 103 6.89 -11.00 6.16
C SER A 103 6.79 -9.84 5.17
N THR A 104 5.96 -9.98 4.14
CA THR A 104 5.86 -9.01 3.04
C THR A 104 4.53 -8.25 3.01
N HIS A 105 3.60 -8.53 3.92
CA HIS A 105 2.26 -7.94 3.96
C HIS A 105 1.58 -7.95 2.58
N ARG A 106 1.57 -9.14 1.94
CA ARG A 106 0.87 -9.37 0.67
C ARG A 106 0.03 -10.63 0.74
N TRP A 107 -1.10 -10.59 0.07
CA TRP A 107 -1.92 -11.77 -0.20
C TRP A 107 -1.53 -12.42 -1.52
N SER A 108 -1.89 -13.69 -1.68
CA SER A 108 -1.70 -14.43 -2.94
C SER A 108 -2.91 -15.31 -3.20
N ASP A 109 -3.24 -15.49 -4.48
CA ASP A 109 -4.20 -16.49 -4.92
C ASP A 109 -3.52 -17.77 -5.44
N ALA A 110 -4.33 -18.75 -5.80
CA ALA A 110 -3.86 -20.02 -6.34
C ALA A 110 -3.17 -19.89 -7.73
N ASN A 111 -3.38 -18.77 -8.43
CA ASN A 111 -2.78 -18.49 -9.74
C ASN A 111 -1.45 -17.76 -9.62
N GLY A 112 -0.99 -17.50 -8.40
CA GLY A 112 0.26 -16.78 -8.15
C GLY A 112 0.15 -15.25 -8.27
N ASN A 113 -1.05 -14.70 -8.38
CA ASN A 113 -1.22 -13.25 -8.30
C ASN A 113 -1.00 -12.79 -6.87
N HIS A 114 -0.30 -11.67 -6.73
CA HIS A 114 -0.05 -11.04 -5.43
C HIS A 114 -0.72 -9.67 -5.37
N TRP A 115 -1.22 -9.29 -4.19
CA TRP A 115 -1.73 -7.94 -3.95
C TRP A 115 -1.40 -7.47 -2.55
N VAL A 116 -1.39 -6.16 -2.36
CA VAL A 116 -1.10 -5.52 -1.07
C VAL A 116 -2.14 -5.94 -0.03
N CYS A 117 -1.68 -6.47 1.11
CA CYS A 117 -2.54 -6.83 2.23
C CYS A 117 -3.06 -5.57 2.92
N TRP A 118 -4.38 -5.47 3.09
CA TRP A 118 -5.04 -4.43 3.86
C TRP A 118 -6.28 -4.99 4.53
N ASP A 119 -6.58 -4.57 5.74
CA ASP A 119 -7.61 -5.15 6.61
C ASP A 119 -8.97 -4.43 6.58
N SER A 120 -9.06 -3.35 5.81
CA SER A 120 -10.26 -2.53 5.72
C SER A 120 -10.62 -2.25 4.26
N PRO A 121 -11.91 -2.15 3.90
CA PRO A 121 -12.30 -1.80 2.54
C PRO A 121 -11.89 -0.37 2.20
N ILE A 122 -11.33 -0.19 1.00
CA ILE A 122 -10.90 1.10 0.48
C ILE A 122 -11.77 1.44 -0.73
N SER A 123 -12.59 2.48 -0.60
CA SER A 123 -13.50 2.94 -1.65
C SER A 123 -12.87 3.94 -2.63
N SER A 124 -11.73 4.52 -2.27
CA SER A 124 -11.02 5.52 -3.08
C SER A 124 -9.78 4.92 -3.73
N LEU A 125 -9.66 5.04 -5.07
CA LEU A 125 -8.45 4.65 -5.78
C LEU A 125 -7.22 5.42 -5.27
N THR A 126 -7.36 6.71 -5.00
CA THR A 126 -6.26 7.55 -4.49
C THR A 126 -5.77 7.05 -3.13
N GLU A 127 -6.67 6.59 -2.27
CA GLU A 127 -6.31 6.00 -0.98
C GLU A 127 -5.55 4.68 -1.18
N MET A 128 -6.05 3.77 -2.04
CA MET A 128 -5.36 2.50 -2.33
C MET A 128 -3.98 2.73 -2.94
N GLN A 129 -3.82 3.75 -3.78
CA GLN A 129 -2.51 4.14 -4.29
C GLN A 129 -1.57 4.63 -3.18
N SER A 130 -2.07 5.36 -2.19
CA SER A 130 -1.28 5.79 -1.04
C SER A 130 -0.85 4.61 -0.18
N VAL A 131 -1.76 3.65 0.06
CA VAL A 131 -1.46 2.40 0.77
C VAL A 131 -0.40 1.57 0.03
N SER A 132 -0.53 1.40 -1.29
CA SER A 132 0.45 0.63 -2.08
C SER A 132 1.83 1.28 -2.15
N ARG A 133 1.91 2.62 -2.13
CA ARG A 133 3.18 3.35 -2.03
C ARG A 133 3.83 3.14 -0.67
N LEU A 134 3.06 3.27 0.42
CA LEU A 134 3.55 2.96 1.77
C LEU A 134 4.07 1.54 1.85
N TRP A 135 3.32 0.59 1.28
CA TRP A 135 3.74 -0.80 1.20
C TRP A 135 5.06 -0.95 0.44
N ALA A 136 5.21 -0.31 -0.73
CA ALA A 136 6.43 -0.37 -1.54
C ALA A 136 7.65 0.22 -0.80
N ASP A 137 7.50 1.35 -0.14
CA ASP A 137 8.55 1.98 0.67
C ASP A 137 8.97 1.05 1.83
N SER A 138 7.99 0.41 2.50
CA SER A 138 8.25 -0.53 3.59
C SER A 138 8.93 -1.82 3.11
N VAL A 139 8.53 -2.35 1.94
CA VAL A 139 9.21 -3.50 1.33
C VAL A 139 10.64 -3.13 0.94
N GLN A 140 10.88 -1.92 0.42
CA GLN A 140 12.22 -1.46 0.09
C GLN A 140 13.12 -1.42 1.33
N GLU A 141 12.61 -0.92 2.45
CA GLU A 141 13.30 -0.95 3.75
C GLU A 141 13.55 -2.38 4.22
N TYR A 142 12.53 -3.27 4.10
CA TYR A 142 12.65 -4.68 4.44
C TYR A 142 13.75 -5.38 3.62
N ILE A 143 13.82 -5.14 2.32
CA ILE A 143 14.86 -5.68 1.45
C ILE A 143 16.25 -5.23 1.94
N ALA A 144 16.40 -3.96 2.27
CA ALA A 144 17.68 -3.38 2.71
C ALA A 144 18.11 -3.91 4.08
N THR A 145 17.23 -3.90 5.07
CA THR A 145 17.57 -4.08 6.49
C THR A 145 17.11 -5.42 7.08
N GLY A 146 16.10 -6.06 6.51
CA GLY A 146 15.41 -7.20 7.09
C GLY A 146 14.37 -6.83 8.16
N LYS A 147 14.20 -5.54 8.44
CA LYS A 147 13.19 -5.06 9.38
C LYS A 147 11.80 -5.26 8.78
N ARG A 148 11.00 -6.10 9.41
CA ARG A 148 9.59 -6.27 9.05
C ARG A 148 8.82 -5.01 9.37
N PHE A 149 7.79 -4.74 8.58
CA PHE A 149 6.85 -3.66 8.80
C PHE A 149 5.55 -4.22 9.38
N GLY A 150 5.03 -3.52 10.39
CA GLY A 150 3.85 -3.90 11.16
C GLY A 150 3.76 -3.03 12.39
#